data_4fd31c7ba7e3fef4b1244893bda51c0d
#
_entry.id   4fd31c7ba7e3fef4b1244893bda51c0d
#
_cell.length_a   1.000
_cell.length_b   1.000
_cell.length_c   1.000
_cell.angle_alpha   90.00
_cell.angle_beta   90.00
_cell.angle_gamma   90.00
#
_symmetry.space_group_name_H-M   'P 1'
#
loop_
_entity.id
_entity.type
_entity.pdbx_description
1 polymer ?
#
loop_
_entity_poly.entity_id
_entity_poly.type
_entity_poly.pdbx_seq_one_letter_code
_entity_poly.pdbx_strand_id
1 'polypeptide(L)'
;EHTMNETATTNEIGDLNLAYLLLAQRLVREDVATAMFRLGMSRELADLLGNLSLSQIVKLSNSSLLLCRFRFDDHPILSALTHDSKNLALQQAHTAILLSGQQIEVAA
;
A
#
# COMPACT_ATOMS: atom_id res chain seq x y z
N GLU A 1 -3.88 27.61 -14.09
CA GLU A 1 -3.38 27.28 -12.75
C GLU A 1 -3.92 25.93 -12.27
N HIS A 2 -5.24 25.88 -12.13
CA HIS A 2 -5.87 24.63 -11.72
C HIS A 2 -5.53 23.49 -12.67
N THR A 3 -5.54 23.79 -13.97
CA THR A 3 -5.25 22.75 -14.97
C THR A 3 -3.83 22.22 -14.79
N MET A 4 -2.87 23.12 -14.58
CA MET A 4 -1.49 22.69 -14.36
C MET A 4 -1.35 21.89 -13.09
N ASN A 5 -2.00 22.33 -12.01
CA ASN A 5 -1.94 21.60 -10.74
C ASN A 5 -2.59 20.22 -10.87
N GLU A 6 -3.71 20.16 -11.58
CA GLU A 6 -4.39 18.89 -11.79
C GLU A 6 -3.54 17.94 -12.62
N THR A 7 -2.88 18.45 -13.64
CA THR A 7 -2.02 17.62 -14.48
C THR A 7 -0.83 17.10 -13.68
N ALA A 8 -0.19 17.98 -12.90
CA ALA A 8 0.94 17.56 -12.08
C ALA A 8 0.50 16.53 -11.05
N THR A 9 -0.65 16.74 -10.42
CA THR A 9 -1.17 15.79 -9.44
C THR A 9 -1.48 14.45 -10.09
N THR A 10 -2.10 14.46 -11.26
CA THR A 10 -2.40 13.23 -11.97
C THR A 10 -1.13 12.46 -12.30
N ASN A 11 -0.09 13.18 -12.73
CA ASN A 11 1.19 12.54 -13.03
C ASN A 11 1.83 11.94 -11.80
N GLU A 12 1.77 12.63 -10.68
CA GLU A 12 2.32 12.12 -9.43
C GLU A 12 1.57 10.88 -8.97
N ILE A 13 0.25 10.90 -9.09
CA ILE A 13 -0.55 9.73 -8.73
C ILE A 13 -0.22 8.56 -9.64
N GLY A 14 -0.09 8.83 -10.94
CA GLY A 14 0.27 7.78 -11.89
C GLY A 14 1.62 7.17 -11.59
N ASP A 15 2.60 8.01 -11.25
CA ASP A 15 3.92 7.50 -10.91
C ASP A 15 3.88 6.62 -9.68
N LEU A 16 3.13 7.03 -8.67
CA LEU A 16 3.01 6.24 -7.46
C LEU A 16 2.24 4.95 -7.71
N ASN A 17 1.18 5.04 -8.53
CA ASN A 17 0.43 3.84 -8.92
C ASN A 17 1.34 2.84 -9.61
N LEU A 18 2.18 3.31 -10.52
CA LEU A 18 3.09 2.42 -11.25
C LEU A 18 4.07 1.76 -10.30
N ALA A 19 4.67 2.53 -9.42
CA ALA A 19 5.60 1.99 -8.43
C ALA A 19 4.93 0.94 -7.56
N TYR A 20 3.72 1.24 -7.11
CA TYR A 20 2.97 0.32 -6.26
C TYR A 20 2.64 -0.97 -7.00
N LEU A 21 2.15 -0.87 -8.22
CA LEU A 21 1.76 -2.05 -9.00
C LEU A 21 2.96 -2.93 -9.31
N LEU A 22 4.09 -2.33 -9.64
CA LEU A 22 5.30 -3.10 -9.92
C LEU A 22 5.80 -3.81 -8.68
N LEU A 23 5.78 -3.12 -7.55
CA LEU A 23 6.16 -3.74 -6.28
C LEU A 23 5.21 -4.88 -5.94
N ALA A 24 3.91 -4.63 -6.06
CA ALA A 24 2.91 -5.63 -5.73
C ALA A 24 3.07 -6.87 -6.61
N GLN A 25 3.28 -6.67 -7.91
CA GLN A 25 3.45 -7.80 -8.81
C GLN A 25 4.70 -8.60 -8.47
N ARG A 26 5.79 -7.91 -8.15
CA ARG A 26 7.01 -8.61 -7.78
C ARG A 26 6.81 -9.45 -6.52
N LEU A 27 6.16 -8.87 -5.51
CA LEU A 27 5.94 -9.58 -4.26
C LEU A 27 5.00 -10.77 -4.46
N VAL A 28 3.96 -10.58 -5.26
CA VAL A 28 3.02 -11.66 -5.55
C VAL A 28 3.73 -12.83 -6.24
N ARG A 29 4.62 -12.52 -7.17
CA ARG A 29 5.34 -13.56 -7.89
C ARG A 29 6.37 -14.27 -7.02
N GLU A 30 6.89 -13.59 -6.02
CA GLU A 30 7.84 -14.19 -5.09
C GLU A 30 7.15 -15.07 -4.06
N ASP A 31 6.07 -14.57 -3.46
CA ASP A 31 5.37 -15.28 -2.40
C ASP A 31 3.98 -14.69 -2.26
N VAL A 32 2.99 -15.39 -2.82
CA VAL A 32 1.62 -14.91 -2.85
C VAL A 32 1.07 -14.67 -1.45
N ALA A 33 1.29 -15.63 -0.56
CA ALA A 33 0.72 -15.52 0.78
C ALA A 33 1.29 -14.31 1.53
N THR A 34 2.59 -14.13 1.45
CA THR A 34 3.24 -13.00 2.10
C THR A 34 2.77 -11.68 1.49
N ALA A 35 2.65 -11.64 0.16
CA ALA A 35 2.18 -10.44 -0.51
C ALA A 35 0.77 -10.08 -0.08
N MET A 36 -0.11 -11.07 -0.01
CA MET A 36 -1.48 -10.84 0.43
C MET A 36 -1.52 -10.20 1.81
N PHE A 37 -0.71 -10.71 2.72
CA PHE A 37 -0.67 -10.19 4.08
C PHE A 37 -0.09 -8.77 4.12
N ARG A 38 1.05 -8.58 3.48
CA ARG A 38 1.76 -7.30 3.58
C ARG A 38 1.05 -6.19 2.84
N LEU A 39 0.42 -6.51 1.72
CA LEU A 39 -0.26 -5.50 0.92
C LEU A 39 -1.76 -5.43 1.19
N GLY A 40 -2.29 -6.38 1.95
CA GLY A 40 -3.71 -6.36 2.31
C GLY A 40 -4.61 -6.62 1.13
N MET A 41 -4.26 -7.59 0.28
CA MET A 41 -5.08 -7.89 -0.89
C MET A 41 -5.61 -9.32 -0.83
N SER A 42 -6.68 -9.55 -1.57
CA SER A 42 -7.27 -10.89 -1.67
C SER A 42 -6.44 -11.77 -2.57
N ARG A 43 -6.66 -13.08 -2.46
CA ARG A 43 -6.00 -14.03 -3.33
C ARG A 43 -6.34 -13.80 -4.78
N GLU A 44 -7.61 -13.47 -5.05
CA GLU A 44 -8.05 -13.21 -6.41
C GLU A 44 -7.30 -12.04 -7.02
N LEU A 45 -7.16 -10.96 -6.25
CA LEU A 45 -6.44 -9.80 -6.74
C LEU A 45 -4.97 -10.12 -6.93
N ALA A 46 -4.38 -10.86 -6.01
CA ALA A 46 -2.97 -11.23 -6.11
C ALA A 46 -2.73 -12.06 -7.37
N ASP A 47 -3.59 -13.03 -7.64
CA ASP A 47 -3.45 -13.85 -8.84
C ASP A 47 -3.57 -13.01 -10.11
N LEU A 48 -4.51 -12.06 -10.11
CA LEU A 48 -4.67 -11.16 -11.24
C LEU A 48 -3.41 -10.34 -11.48
N LEU A 49 -2.89 -9.74 -10.42
CA LEU A 49 -1.68 -8.91 -10.53
C LEU A 49 -0.49 -9.69 -11.04
N GLY A 50 -0.36 -10.93 -10.57
CA GLY A 50 0.76 -11.77 -10.99
C GLY A 50 0.75 -12.07 -12.48
N ASN A 51 -0.42 -12.01 -13.10
CA ASN A 51 -0.59 -12.37 -14.51
C ASN A 51 -0.67 -11.17 -15.44
N LEU A 52 -0.61 -9.96 -14.91
CA LEU A 52 -0.67 -8.76 -15.76
C LEU A 52 0.64 -8.57 -16.52
N SER A 53 0.51 -8.15 -17.76
CA SER A 53 1.67 -7.74 -18.55
C SER A 53 2.10 -6.34 -18.13
N LEU A 54 3.33 -5.98 -18.48
CA LEU A 54 3.82 -4.63 -18.19
C LEU A 54 2.93 -3.58 -18.85
N SER A 55 2.48 -3.84 -20.08
CA SER A 55 1.60 -2.92 -20.77
C SER A 55 0.30 -2.70 -19.99
N GLN A 56 -0.26 -3.76 -19.45
CA GLN A 56 -1.47 -3.66 -18.66
C GLN A 56 -1.23 -2.89 -17.36
N ILE A 57 -0.09 -3.11 -16.73
CA ILE A 57 0.26 -2.38 -15.51
C ILE A 57 0.39 -0.89 -15.81
N VAL A 58 1.06 -0.54 -16.89
CA VAL A 58 1.21 0.87 -17.25
C VAL A 58 -0.17 1.50 -17.50
N LYS A 59 -1.05 0.78 -18.18
CA LYS A 59 -2.39 1.28 -18.41
C LYS A 59 -3.14 1.51 -17.10
N LEU A 60 -3.06 0.56 -16.18
CA LEU A 60 -3.73 0.71 -14.90
C LEU A 60 -3.18 1.87 -14.10
N SER A 61 -1.86 2.10 -14.18
CA SER A 61 -1.24 3.17 -13.41
C SER A 61 -1.69 4.56 -13.87
N ASN A 62 -2.14 4.67 -15.13
CA ASN A 62 -2.57 5.94 -15.70
C ASN A 62 -3.98 6.28 -15.26
N SER A 63 -4.22 6.26 -13.98
CA SER A 63 -5.48 6.64 -13.38
C SER A 63 -5.29 7.93 -12.62
N SER A 64 -6.33 8.74 -12.59
CA SER A 64 -6.29 9.94 -11.76
C SER A 64 -6.56 9.63 -10.30
N LEU A 65 -6.86 8.37 -10.00
CA LEU A 65 -7.12 7.93 -8.63
C LEU A 65 -5.96 7.09 -8.13
N LEU A 66 -5.60 7.28 -6.87
CA LEU A 66 -4.56 6.49 -6.24
C LEU A 66 -5.09 5.08 -6.01
N LEU A 67 -4.34 4.07 -6.46
CA LEU A 67 -4.80 2.68 -6.38
C LEU A 67 -4.53 2.06 -5.03
N CYS A 68 -3.52 2.50 -4.31
CA CYS A 68 -3.29 2.01 -2.96
C CYS A 68 -4.06 2.88 -1.97
N ARG A 69 -4.28 2.34 -0.78
CA ARG A 69 -5.07 3.02 0.24
C ARG A 69 -4.26 3.13 1.53
N PHE A 70 -4.54 4.18 2.28
CA PHE A 70 -4.02 4.28 3.64
C PHE A 70 -4.64 3.18 4.50
N ARG A 71 -3.78 2.44 5.17
CA ARG A 71 -4.25 1.40 6.09
C ARG A 71 -4.62 1.98 7.44
N PHE A 72 -4.50 3.28 7.58
CA PHE A 72 -4.95 3.99 8.78
C PHE A 72 -6.46 3.91 8.96
N ASP A 73 -7.18 3.54 7.91
CA ASP A 73 -8.62 3.31 8.02
C ASP A 73 -8.91 2.03 8.80
N ASP A 74 -7.95 1.14 8.92
CA ASP A 74 -8.14 -0.08 9.69
C ASP A 74 -8.25 0.28 11.17
N HIS A 75 -9.25 -0.29 11.81
CA HIS A 75 -9.55 0.04 13.19
C HIS A 75 -8.35 -0.10 14.14
N PRO A 76 -7.58 -1.18 14.09
CA PRO A 76 -6.45 -1.31 15.01
C PRO A 76 -5.40 -0.21 14.84
N ILE A 77 -5.08 0.14 13.59
CA ILE A 77 -4.09 1.17 13.32
C ILE A 77 -4.61 2.53 13.72
N LEU A 78 -5.85 2.82 13.36
CA LEU A 78 -6.47 4.09 13.72
C LEU A 78 -6.56 4.25 15.22
N SER A 79 -6.94 3.19 15.91
CA SER A 79 -7.03 3.21 17.36
C SER A 79 -5.68 3.50 18.00
N ALA A 80 -4.61 2.88 17.47
CA ALA A 80 -3.27 3.11 18.00
C ALA A 80 -2.85 4.57 17.82
N LEU A 81 -3.20 5.17 16.69
CA LEU A 81 -2.81 6.55 16.41
C LEU A 81 -3.59 7.56 17.22
N THR A 82 -4.85 7.26 17.53
CA THR A 82 -5.72 8.22 18.22
C THR A 82 -5.81 7.97 19.71
N HIS A 83 -5.12 6.96 20.20
CA HIS A 83 -5.17 6.63 21.62
C HIS A 83 -4.49 7.69 22.47
N ASP A 84 -4.86 7.75 23.74
CA ASP A 84 -4.33 8.73 24.65
C ASP A 84 -2.81 8.64 24.72
N SER A 85 -2.20 9.79 25.04
CA SER A 85 -0.77 9.97 24.99
C SER A 85 -0.02 9.41 26.17
N LYS A 86 -0.69 8.72 27.08
CA LYS A 86 -0.04 8.19 28.27
C LYS A 86 1.23 7.42 27.93
N ASN A 87 1.19 6.67 26.84
CA ASN A 87 2.33 5.87 26.41
C ASN A 87 2.67 6.21 24.98
N LEU A 88 2.83 7.50 24.72
CA LEU A 88 3.00 7.97 23.37
C LEU A 88 4.16 7.28 22.66
N ALA A 89 5.31 7.17 23.34
CA ALA A 89 6.48 6.56 22.73
C ALA A 89 6.20 5.09 22.38
N LEU A 90 5.55 4.37 23.30
CA LEU A 90 5.21 2.98 23.04
C LEU A 90 4.20 2.85 21.92
N GLN A 91 3.22 3.75 21.89
CA GLN A 91 2.22 3.73 20.84
C GLN A 91 2.83 4.04 19.49
N GLN A 92 3.76 4.97 19.44
CA GLN A 92 4.44 5.29 18.18
C GLN A 92 5.27 4.11 17.69
N ALA A 93 5.97 3.45 18.60
CA ALA A 93 6.74 2.27 18.23
C ALA A 93 5.82 1.16 17.75
N HIS A 94 4.71 0.97 18.44
CA HIS A 94 3.72 -0.04 18.05
C HIS A 94 3.15 0.24 16.68
N THR A 95 2.81 1.49 16.43
CA THR A 95 2.27 1.90 15.14
C THR A 95 3.30 1.68 14.04
N ALA A 96 4.55 2.00 14.30
CA ALA A 96 5.60 1.79 13.32
C ALA A 96 5.73 0.31 12.97
N ILE A 97 5.63 -0.56 13.96
CA ILE A 97 5.68 -2.00 13.74
C ILE A 97 4.49 -2.45 12.89
N LEU A 98 3.30 -1.96 13.21
CA LEU A 98 2.10 -2.31 12.45
C LEU A 98 2.21 -1.84 11.01
N LEU A 99 2.73 -0.64 10.80
CA LEU A 99 2.87 -0.10 9.46
C LEU A 99 3.92 -0.81 8.66
N SER A 100 5.00 -1.24 9.30
CA SER A 100 6.04 -1.99 8.60
C SER A 100 5.54 -3.37 8.22
N GLY A 101 4.62 -3.92 9.00
CA GLY A 101 4.01 -5.21 8.75
C GLY A 101 4.97 -6.37 8.78
N GLN A 102 6.13 -6.15 8.24
CA GLN A 102 7.12 -7.19 8.02
C GLN A 102 7.80 -7.63 9.31
N GLN A 103 8.12 -6.66 10.14
CA GLN A 103 8.94 -6.93 11.31
C GLN A 103 8.22 -7.73 12.36
N ILE A 104 6.91 -7.59 12.41
CA ILE A 104 6.13 -8.35 13.38
C ILE A 104 6.22 -9.84 13.08
N GLU A 105 6.11 -10.20 11.83
CA GLU A 105 6.19 -11.60 11.44
C GLU A 105 7.57 -12.16 11.67
N VAL A 106 8.58 -11.39 11.33
CA VAL A 106 9.96 -11.83 11.49
C VAL A 106 10.29 -12.00 12.96
N ALA A 107 9.78 -11.10 13.78
CA ALA A 107 10.02 -11.17 15.21
C ALA A 107 9.29 -12.33 15.86
N ALA A 108 8.18 -12.70 15.30
CA ALA A 108 7.42 -13.82 15.84
C ALA A 108 8.03 -15.13 15.42
#